data_ddb5a731364ce945a1aa1eaa2bf052d3
#
_entry.id   ddb5a731364ce945a1aa1eaa2bf052d3
#
_cell.length_a   1.000
_cell.length_b   1.000
_cell.length_c   1.000
_cell.angle_alpha   90.00
_cell.angle_beta   90.00
_cell.angle_gamma   90.00
#
_symmetry.space_group_name_H-M   'P 1'
#
loop_
_entity.id
_entity.type
_entity.pdbx_description
1 polymer ?
#
loop_
_entity_poly.entity_id
_entity_poly.type
_entity_poly.pdbx_seq_one_letter_code
_entity_poly.pdbx_strand_id
1 'polypeptide(L)'
;MKNLVISRKGFDSTAGGRASPIFETGEIFSVPIPQKKQSPFRYRDLRFNDLAGQDILNLIGAKSISDKDFCHVDPLLSEKKGIFGQAGGAQGELDNYGIERGDLFLFFGWFRRYHLRGPDLHHLFGWLQVDKIIKGNNEILNFLSKEGLSHPHGTKDVTQYKNNTIYVASKNLTFSDRVRDLKGHGRFKKTAQELILTEKDKTRSRWRFPQEYFSDTKNLFRNRLKWKDRKNCLVNCIGIGQEFILNAHDNPSVIDWASHLINMYGRD
;
A
#
# COMPACT_ATOMS: atom_id res chain seq x y z
N MET A 1 -5.02 -14.42 11.04
CA MET A 1 -4.01 -13.75 10.19
C MET A 1 -2.67 -14.43 10.40
N LYS A 2 -2.11 -15.00 9.32
CA LYS A 2 -0.78 -15.63 9.36
C LYS A 2 0.32 -14.64 8.99
N ASN A 3 0.04 -13.80 8.01
CA ASN A 3 0.99 -12.84 7.48
C ASN A 3 0.46 -11.42 7.56
N LEU A 4 1.34 -10.49 7.89
CA LEU A 4 1.19 -9.07 7.66
C LEU A 4 2.15 -8.67 6.54
N VAL A 5 1.63 -8.09 5.46
CA VAL A 5 2.44 -7.64 4.32
C VAL A 5 2.50 -6.12 4.30
N ILE A 6 3.70 -5.56 4.39
CA ILE A 6 3.94 -4.14 4.17
C ILE A 6 4.29 -3.97 2.69
N SER A 7 3.35 -3.42 1.90
CA SER A 7 3.40 -3.38 0.44
C SER A 7 3.66 -1.97 -0.08
N ARG A 8 4.71 -1.82 -0.94
CA ARG A 8 5.06 -0.52 -1.53
C ARG A 8 4.20 -0.20 -2.72
N LYS A 9 3.52 0.96 -2.69
CA LYS A 9 2.64 1.43 -3.77
C LYS A 9 2.77 2.94 -4.01
N GLY A 10 2.21 3.40 -5.13
CA GLY A 10 2.29 4.78 -5.55
C GLY A 10 3.65 5.14 -6.16
N PHE A 11 3.85 6.42 -6.41
CA PHE A 11 5.10 6.95 -6.99
C PHE A 11 6.33 6.50 -6.21
N ASP A 12 7.36 6.12 -6.96
CA ASP A 12 8.69 5.82 -6.43
C ASP A 12 9.80 6.43 -7.30
N SER A 13 11.06 6.15 -6.98
CA SER A 13 12.21 6.71 -7.70
C SER A 13 12.33 6.22 -9.15
N THR A 14 11.70 5.08 -9.49
CA THR A 14 11.74 4.47 -10.81
C THR A 14 10.47 4.74 -11.62
N ALA A 15 9.34 4.98 -10.92
CA ALA A 15 8.03 5.25 -11.51
C ALA A 15 7.43 6.53 -10.91
N GLY A 16 7.38 7.59 -11.72
CA GLY A 16 6.91 8.92 -11.31
C GLY A 16 8.02 9.83 -10.79
N GLY A 17 9.02 9.32 -10.08
CA GLY A 17 10.23 10.05 -9.66
C GLY A 17 9.99 11.18 -8.64
N ARG A 18 8.83 11.23 -8.00
CA ARG A 18 8.42 12.24 -7.03
C ARG A 18 7.75 11.61 -5.81
N ALA A 19 7.84 12.27 -4.67
CA ALA A 19 7.10 11.89 -3.49
C ALA A 19 5.62 12.23 -3.65
N SER A 20 4.74 11.40 -3.11
CA SER A 20 3.32 11.72 -2.94
C SER A 20 3.15 12.84 -1.89
N PRO A 21 2.12 13.69 -1.98
CA PRO A 21 1.99 14.83 -1.09
C PRO A 21 1.45 14.46 0.29
N ILE A 22 2.00 15.12 1.31
CA ILE A 22 1.35 15.38 2.58
C ILE A 22 0.97 16.87 2.54
N PHE A 23 -0.32 17.18 2.55
CA PHE A 23 -0.85 18.53 2.46
C PHE A 23 -0.67 19.31 3.76
N GLU A 24 -0.91 20.62 3.74
CA GLU A 24 -0.83 21.49 4.93
C GLU A 24 -1.82 21.08 6.02
N THR A 25 -3.00 20.62 5.62
CA THR A 25 -4.03 20.08 6.50
C THR A 25 -3.65 18.77 7.18
N GLY A 26 -2.50 18.18 6.81
CA GLY A 26 -2.06 16.87 7.25
C GLY A 26 -2.64 15.71 6.44
N GLU A 27 -3.53 15.97 5.51
CA GLU A 27 -4.06 14.93 4.62
C GLU A 27 -2.98 14.35 3.71
N ILE A 28 -3.15 13.08 3.33
CA ILE A 28 -2.19 12.35 2.47
C ILE A 28 -2.90 11.79 1.25
N PHE A 29 -2.24 11.85 0.12
CA PHE A 29 -2.72 11.25 -1.13
C PHE A 29 -1.61 10.47 -1.81
N SER A 30 -1.75 9.14 -1.94
CA SER A 30 -0.81 8.31 -2.69
C SER A 30 -1.05 8.48 -4.18
N VAL A 31 -0.10 9.09 -4.89
CA VAL A 31 -0.19 9.30 -6.34
C VAL A 31 0.12 7.98 -7.05
N PRO A 32 -0.82 7.45 -7.88
CA PRO A 32 -0.60 6.20 -8.59
C PRO A 32 0.49 6.35 -9.66
N ILE A 33 1.29 5.29 -9.86
CA ILE A 33 2.40 5.31 -10.83
C ILE A 33 1.90 5.50 -12.27
N PRO A 34 2.71 6.14 -13.14
CA PRO A 34 2.38 6.26 -14.55
C PRO A 34 2.39 4.88 -15.23
N GLN A 35 1.45 4.66 -16.13
CA GLN A 35 1.32 3.43 -16.89
C GLN A 35 1.44 3.73 -18.39
N LYS A 36 2.41 3.08 -19.07
CA LYS A 36 2.61 3.26 -20.52
C LYS A 36 1.53 2.60 -21.36
N LYS A 37 0.99 1.49 -20.88
CA LYS A 37 -0.07 0.74 -21.54
C LYS A 37 -1.45 1.24 -21.11
N GLN A 38 -2.50 0.88 -21.85
CA GLN A 38 -3.86 1.26 -21.54
C GLN A 38 -4.25 0.87 -20.10
N SER A 39 -4.82 1.82 -19.39
CA SER A 39 -5.41 1.67 -18.05
C SER A 39 -6.83 2.20 -18.08
N PRO A 40 -7.72 1.72 -17.20
CA PRO A 40 -9.04 2.32 -17.06
C PRO A 40 -9.00 3.73 -16.46
N PHE A 41 -7.85 4.16 -15.95
CA PHE A 41 -7.68 5.45 -15.27
C PHE A 41 -6.62 6.31 -15.93
N ARG A 42 -6.90 7.61 -16.01
CA ARG A 42 -5.94 8.66 -16.35
C ARG A 42 -5.77 9.60 -15.18
N TYR A 43 -4.67 10.39 -15.16
CA TYR A 43 -4.49 11.38 -14.08
C TYR A 43 -5.63 12.40 -14.03
N ARG A 44 -6.24 12.80 -15.15
CA ARG A 44 -7.41 13.67 -15.17
C ARG A 44 -8.64 13.12 -14.44
N ASP A 45 -8.71 11.79 -14.24
CA ASP A 45 -9.82 11.13 -13.54
C ASP A 45 -9.62 11.14 -12.02
N LEU A 46 -8.40 11.46 -11.56
CA LEU A 46 -8.09 11.55 -10.13
C LEU A 46 -8.68 12.82 -9.53
N ARG A 47 -9.21 12.67 -8.33
CA ARG A 47 -9.69 13.79 -7.50
C ARG A 47 -9.22 13.58 -6.07
N PHE A 48 -8.79 14.65 -5.45
CA PHE A 48 -8.50 14.69 -4.02
C PHE A 48 -8.97 16.03 -3.47
N ASN A 49 -10.04 16.02 -2.69
CA ASN A 49 -10.79 17.21 -2.33
C ASN A 49 -11.12 18.02 -3.60
N ASP A 50 -10.81 19.32 -3.61
CA ASP A 50 -11.05 20.19 -4.77
C ASP A 50 -9.94 20.12 -5.84
N LEU A 51 -8.87 19.34 -5.60
CA LEU A 51 -7.76 19.23 -6.53
C LEU A 51 -8.01 18.19 -7.62
N ALA A 52 -7.83 18.58 -8.86
CA ALA A 52 -7.74 17.67 -10.00
C ALA A 52 -6.36 17.00 -10.06
N GLY A 53 -6.27 15.88 -10.79
CA GLY A 53 -5.00 15.17 -10.95
C GLY A 53 -3.86 16.05 -11.49
N GLN A 54 -4.15 16.99 -12.42
CA GLN A 54 -3.13 17.92 -12.92
C GLN A 54 -2.61 18.86 -11.82
N ASP A 55 -3.46 19.32 -10.90
CA ASP A 55 -3.06 20.17 -9.78
C ASP A 55 -2.12 19.42 -8.84
N ILE A 56 -2.42 18.14 -8.60
CA ILE A 56 -1.57 17.25 -7.79
C ILE A 56 -0.22 17.04 -8.47
N LEU A 57 -0.18 16.77 -9.79
CA LEU A 57 1.06 16.62 -10.55
C LEU A 57 1.91 17.89 -10.52
N ASN A 58 1.28 19.06 -10.65
CA ASN A 58 1.94 20.37 -10.55
C ASN A 58 2.53 20.60 -9.15
N LEU A 59 1.75 20.32 -8.10
CA LEU A 59 2.17 20.44 -6.69
C LEU A 59 3.45 19.63 -6.40
N ILE A 60 3.52 18.41 -6.89
CA ILE A 60 4.67 17.53 -6.66
C ILE A 60 5.81 17.74 -7.68
N GLY A 61 5.63 18.61 -8.66
CA GLY A 61 6.62 18.90 -9.70
C GLY A 61 6.86 17.76 -10.68
N ALA A 62 5.84 16.95 -10.97
CA ALA A 62 5.89 15.83 -11.93
C ALA A 62 5.71 16.31 -13.38
N LYS A 63 6.60 17.22 -13.85
CA LYS A 63 6.48 17.93 -15.14
C LYS A 63 6.48 17.04 -16.39
N SER A 64 6.98 15.82 -16.29
CA SER A 64 7.02 14.86 -17.41
C SER A 64 5.74 14.05 -17.57
N ILE A 65 4.74 14.27 -16.71
CA ILE A 65 3.48 13.54 -16.69
C ILE A 65 2.36 14.57 -16.84
N SER A 66 1.39 14.27 -17.72
CA SER A 66 0.21 15.09 -17.94
C SER A 66 -1.06 14.41 -17.43
N ASP A 67 -2.12 15.18 -17.31
CA ASP A 67 -3.46 14.67 -16.95
C ASP A 67 -4.01 13.65 -17.96
N LYS A 68 -3.52 13.66 -19.20
CA LYS A 68 -3.92 12.73 -20.28
C LYS A 68 -3.25 11.36 -20.17
N ASP A 69 -2.16 11.27 -19.42
CA ASP A 69 -1.42 10.01 -19.28
C ASP A 69 -2.21 9.01 -18.43
N PHE A 70 -2.02 7.72 -18.73
CA PHE A 70 -2.59 6.64 -17.94
C PHE A 70 -1.87 6.48 -16.60
N CYS A 71 -2.63 6.12 -15.57
CA CYS A 71 -2.10 5.81 -14.26
C CYS A 71 -2.59 4.45 -13.75
N HIS A 72 -1.79 3.84 -12.89
CA HIS A 72 -2.04 2.55 -12.28
C HIS A 72 -2.63 2.73 -10.87
N VAL A 73 -3.95 2.90 -10.81
CA VAL A 73 -4.66 3.04 -9.52
C VAL A 73 -4.73 1.69 -8.84
N ASP A 74 -3.70 1.39 -8.08
CA ASP A 74 -3.55 0.15 -7.31
C ASP A 74 -2.72 0.40 -6.04
N PRO A 75 -3.28 0.11 -4.84
CA PRO A 75 -4.59 -0.51 -4.57
C PRO A 75 -5.77 0.42 -4.89
N LEU A 76 -6.87 -0.16 -5.37
CA LEU A 76 -8.15 0.50 -5.47
C LEU A 76 -8.87 0.39 -4.13
N LEU A 77 -8.82 1.44 -3.32
CA LEU A 77 -9.47 1.51 -2.00
C LEU A 77 -10.67 2.46 -2.10
N SER A 78 -11.73 2.01 -2.77
CA SER A 78 -12.96 2.77 -2.94
C SER A 78 -13.95 2.51 -1.80
N GLU A 79 -14.98 3.36 -1.67
CA GLU A 79 -16.03 3.13 -0.67
C GLU A 79 -16.78 1.82 -0.86
N LYS A 80 -16.90 1.37 -2.11
CA LYS A 80 -17.64 0.15 -2.47
C LYS A 80 -16.81 -1.11 -2.29
N LYS A 81 -15.52 -1.09 -2.67
CA LYS A 81 -14.68 -2.29 -2.69
C LYS A 81 -13.20 -1.96 -2.59
N GLY A 82 -12.46 -2.77 -1.84
CA GLY A 82 -11.00 -2.78 -1.83
C GLY A 82 -10.47 -3.88 -2.74
N ILE A 83 -9.61 -3.51 -3.69
CA ILE A 83 -8.94 -4.46 -4.59
C ILE A 83 -7.47 -4.06 -4.67
N PHE A 84 -6.61 -5.04 -4.53
CA PHE A 84 -5.17 -4.90 -4.75
C PHE A 84 -4.71 -5.90 -5.79
N GLY A 85 -3.94 -5.46 -6.77
CA GLY A 85 -3.38 -6.29 -7.81
C GLY A 85 -1.89 -6.50 -7.67
N GLN A 86 -1.41 -7.68 -8.03
CA GLN A 86 0.01 -7.98 -8.13
C GLN A 86 0.28 -8.95 -9.28
N ALA A 87 1.50 -8.92 -9.83
CA ALA A 87 1.90 -9.78 -10.93
C ALA A 87 3.41 -10.05 -10.93
N GLY A 88 3.85 -10.96 -11.79
CA GLY A 88 5.25 -11.26 -12.03
C GLY A 88 5.99 -11.78 -10.80
N GLY A 89 7.23 -11.32 -10.60
CA GLY A 89 8.08 -11.78 -9.51
C GLY A 89 7.58 -11.42 -8.12
N ALA A 90 6.95 -10.24 -7.97
CA ALA A 90 6.37 -9.83 -6.69
C ALA A 90 5.18 -10.70 -6.30
N GLN A 91 4.33 -11.10 -7.28
CA GLN A 91 3.27 -12.08 -7.03
C GLN A 91 3.84 -13.45 -6.70
N GLY A 92 4.87 -13.88 -7.41
CA GLY A 92 5.55 -15.15 -7.10
C GLY A 92 6.09 -15.20 -5.67
N GLU A 93 6.55 -14.06 -5.14
CA GLU A 93 6.97 -13.96 -3.75
C GLU A 93 5.80 -14.12 -2.76
N LEU A 94 4.66 -13.47 -3.03
CA LEU A 94 3.45 -13.64 -2.22
C LEU A 94 2.94 -15.10 -2.24
N ASP A 95 3.00 -15.75 -3.40
CA ASP A 95 2.63 -17.18 -3.55
C ASP A 95 3.56 -18.09 -2.74
N ASN A 96 4.88 -17.88 -2.81
CA ASN A 96 5.88 -18.67 -2.10
C ASN A 96 5.72 -18.59 -0.57
N TYR A 97 5.26 -17.46 -0.05
CA TYR A 97 5.01 -17.28 1.39
C TYR A 97 3.57 -17.58 1.80
N GLY A 98 2.74 -18.06 0.86
CA GLY A 98 1.40 -18.55 1.12
C GLY A 98 0.45 -17.49 1.65
N ILE A 99 0.43 -16.30 1.01
CA ILE A 99 -0.56 -15.28 1.36
C ILE A 99 -1.95 -15.81 1.08
N GLU A 100 -2.81 -15.77 2.09
CA GLU A 100 -4.12 -16.41 2.06
C GLU A 100 -5.24 -15.51 2.60
N ARG A 101 -6.47 -16.02 2.57
CA ARG A 101 -7.61 -15.35 3.20
C ARG A 101 -7.34 -15.08 4.68
N GLY A 102 -7.68 -13.86 5.11
CA GLY A 102 -7.45 -13.38 6.47
C GLY A 102 -6.13 -12.65 6.67
N ASP A 103 -5.16 -12.76 5.75
CA ASP A 103 -3.93 -11.98 5.79
C ASP A 103 -4.17 -10.50 5.50
N LEU A 104 -3.31 -9.64 6.01
CA LEU A 104 -3.46 -8.19 5.93
C LEU A 104 -2.34 -7.55 5.13
N PHE A 105 -2.69 -6.69 4.19
CA PHE A 105 -1.79 -5.73 3.57
C PHE A 105 -1.88 -4.39 4.27
N LEU A 106 -0.73 -3.80 4.61
CA LEU A 106 -0.56 -2.38 4.92
C LEU A 106 0.22 -1.74 3.77
N PHE A 107 -0.41 -0.78 3.11
CA PHE A 107 0.20 -0.10 1.96
C PHE A 107 1.02 1.09 2.41
N PHE A 108 2.24 1.21 1.89
CA PHE A 108 3.10 2.36 2.11
C PHE A 108 3.64 2.92 0.81
N GLY A 109 4.04 4.18 0.84
CA GLY A 109 4.63 4.87 -0.30
C GLY A 109 5.68 5.89 0.12
N TRP A 110 6.21 6.56 -0.88
CA TRP A 110 7.10 7.69 -0.71
C TRP A 110 6.29 8.98 -0.60
N PHE A 111 6.40 9.70 0.54
CA PHE A 111 5.66 10.91 0.84
C PHE A 111 6.59 12.05 1.25
N ARG A 112 6.10 13.31 1.07
CA ARG A 112 6.80 14.54 1.48
C ARG A 112 5.81 15.66 1.78
N ARG A 113 6.14 16.52 2.76
CA ARG A 113 5.46 17.79 3.01
C ARG A 113 6.05 18.85 2.09
N TYR A 114 5.40 19.16 0.98
CA TYR A 114 5.93 20.09 -0.02
C TYR A 114 5.99 21.53 0.47
N HIS A 115 4.99 21.99 1.22
CA HIS A 115 4.91 23.33 1.79
C HIS A 115 6.05 23.64 2.78
N LEU A 116 6.56 22.63 3.49
CA LEU A 116 7.66 22.78 4.46
C LEU A 116 9.04 22.39 3.87
N ARG A 117 9.10 21.95 2.60
CA ARG A 117 10.29 21.30 2.02
C ARG A 117 10.80 20.15 2.91
N GLY A 118 9.86 19.42 3.51
CA GLY A 118 10.15 18.36 4.48
C GLY A 118 10.96 17.20 3.90
N PRO A 119 11.45 16.30 4.77
CA PRO A 119 12.20 15.13 4.35
C PRO A 119 11.34 14.12 3.58
N ASP A 120 12.03 13.24 2.87
CA ASP A 120 11.40 12.07 2.23
C ASP A 120 11.04 11.03 3.28
N LEU A 121 9.82 10.55 3.24
CA LEU A 121 9.27 9.61 4.19
C LEU A 121 8.74 8.35 3.48
N HIS A 122 8.92 7.18 4.07
CA HIS A 122 8.04 6.05 3.85
C HIS A 122 6.91 6.12 4.86
N HIS A 123 5.69 6.21 4.35
CA HIS A 123 4.48 6.45 5.13
C HIS A 123 3.40 5.44 4.78
N LEU A 124 2.75 4.84 5.77
CA LEU A 124 1.57 4.00 5.58
C LEU A 124 0.38 4.86 5.13
N PHE A 125 -0.38 4.39 4.14
CA PHE A 125 -1.51 5.17 3.62
C PHE A 125 -2.83 4.38 3.48
N GLY A 126 -2.81 3.07 3.74
CA GLY A 126 -4.03 2.28 3.66
C GLY A 126 -3.83 0.81 4.02
N TRP A 127 -4.92 0.07 4.04
CA TRP A 127 -4.95 -1.35 4.39
C TRP A 127 -5.94 -2.13 3.53
N LEU A 128 -5.73 -3.46 3.47
CA LEU A 128 -6.64 -4.42 2.88
C LEU A 128 -6.47 -5.79 3.56
N GLN A 129 -7.54 -6.30 4.19
CA GLN A 129 -7.58 -7.68 4.65
C GLN A 129 -8.17 -8.57 3.55
N VAL A 130 -7.48 -9.64 3.21
CA VAL A 130 -7.84 -10.54 2.12
C VAL A 130 -9.08 -11.38 2.46
N ASP A 131 -10.09 -11.34 1.59
CA ASP A 131 -11.21 -12.30 1.59
C ASP A 131 -11.08 -13.28 0.42
N LYS A 132 -10.80 -12.77 -0.79
CA LYS A 132 -10.66 -13.60 -1.99
C LYS A 132 -9.37 -13.31 -2.72
N ILE A 133 -8.80 -14.35 -3.30
CA ILE A 133 -7.65 -14.28 -4.20
C ILE A 133 -8.11 -14.80 -5.55
N ILE A 134 -8.00 -13.98 -6.58
CA ILE A 134 -8.42 -14.32 -7.94
C ILE A 134 -7.19 -14.29 -8.83
N LYS A 135 -6.86 -15.45 -9.41
CA LYS A 135 -5.65 -15.63 -10.23
C LYS A 135 -6.04 -15.87 -11.69
N GLY A 136 -5.27 -15.28 -12.58
CA GLY A 136 -5.47 -15.43 -14.01
C GLY A 136 -6.27 -14.31 -14.65
N ASN A 137 -5.91 -13.97 -15.90
CA ASN A 137 -6.47 -12.80 -16.59
C ASN A 137 -7.97 -12.92 -16.83
N ASN A 138 -8.43 -14.10 -17.25
CA ASN A 138 -9.85 -14.33 -17.58
C ASN A 138 -10.72 -14.29 -16.32
N GLU A 139 -10.28 -14.91 -15.24
CA GLU A 139 -10.95 -14.93 -13.94
C GLU A 139 -11.07 -13.53 -13.36
N ILE A 140 -10.01 -12.72 -13.49
CA ILE A 140 -9.99 -11.32 -13.05
C ILE A 140 -10.98 -10.49 -13.88
N LEU A 141 -10.95 -10.61 -15.22
CA LEU A 141 -11.87 -9.89 -16.10
C LEU A 141 -13.33 -10.26 -15.82
N ASN A 142 -13.62 -11.55 -15.67
CA ASN A 142 -14.96 -12.04 -15.34
C ASN A 142 -15.45 -11.49 -13.99
N PHE A 143 -14.59 -11.51 -12.98
CA PHE A 143 -14.92 -10.96 -11.66
C PHE A 143 -15.21 -9.47 -11.74
N LEU A 144 -14.31 -8.69 -12.34
CA LEU A 144 -14.47 -7.23 -12.45
C LEU A 144 -15.71 -6.83 -13.24
N SER A 145 -15.99 -7.54 -14.34
CA SER A 145 -17.19 -7.35 -15.16
C SER A 145 -18.46 -7.63 -14.35
N LYS A 146 -18.51 -8.73 -13.62
CA LYS A 146 -19.65 -9.11 -12.78
C LYS A 146 -19.91 -8.08 -11.66
N GLU A 147 -18.86 -7.52 -11.10
CA GLU A 147 -18.95 -6.52 -10.02
C GLU A 147 -19.15 -5.09 -10.57
N GLY A 148 -19.12 -4.88 -11.88
CA GLY A 148 -19.20 -3.55 -12.50
C GLY A 148 -18.03 -2.65 -12.11
N LEU A 149 -16.83 -3.22 -11.96
CA LEU A 149 -15.63 -2.53 -11.51
C LEU A 149 -14.57 -2.47 -12.61
N SER A 150 -13.75 -1.43 -12.55
CA SER A 150 -12.55 -1.28 -13.36
C SER A 150 -11.30 -1.34 -12.49
N HIS A 151 -10.27 -2.06 -12.94
CA HIS A 151 -9.00 -2.17 -12.24
C HIS A 151 -7.85 -2.32 -13.24
N PRO A 152 -6.64 -1.77 -13.00
CA PRO A 152 -5.51 -1.89 -13.94
C PRO A 152 -5.15 -3.34 -14.28
N HIS A 153 -5.29 -4.27 -13.35
CA HIS A 153 -5.05 -5.70 -13.55
C HIS A 153 -6.14 -6.44 -14.35
N GLY A 154 -7.22 -5.76 -14.73
CA GLY A 154 -8.33 -6.29 -15.52
C GLY A 154 -8.47 -5.66 -16.89
N THR A 155 -7.42 -5.11 -17.49
CA THR A 155 -7.45 -4.61 -18.86
C THR A 155 -7.00 -5.68 -19.86
N LYS A 156 -7.48 -5.62 -21.12
CA LYS A 156 -7.11 -6.58 -22.16
C LYS A 156 -5.60 -6.64 -22.42
N ASP A 157 -4.88 -5.55 -22.21
CA ASP A 157 -3.42 -5.48 -22.40
C ASP A 157 -2.63 -6.11 -21.25
N VAL A 158 -3.30 -6.54 -20.19
CA VAL A 158 -2.67 -7.18 -19.02
C VAL A 158 -2.37 -8.66 -19.25
N THR A 159 -2.77 -9.23 -20.39
CA THR A 159 -2.45 -10.62 -20.79
C THR A 159 -0.96 -10.95 -20.77
N GLN A 160 -0.10 -9.94 -20.67
CA GLN A 160 1.36 -10.06 -20.58
C GLN A 160 1.89 -10.25 -19.14
N TYR A 161 1.06 -10.07 -18.11
CA TYR A 161 1.52 -10.29 -16.73
C TYR A 161 1.46 -11.77 -16.39
N LYS A 162 2.62 -12.39 -16.22
CA LYS A 162 2.71 -13.72 -15.60
C LYS A 162 2.20 -13.62 -14.16
N ASN A 163 1.52 -14.64 -13.69
CA ASN A 163 0.97 -14.71 -12.32
C ASN A 163 0.08 -13.52 -11.95
N ASN A 164 -0.73 -13.03 -12.90
CA ASN A 164 -1.65 -11.92 -12.62
C ASN A 164 -2.68 -12.34 -11.57
N THR A 165 -2.75 -11.57 -10.49
CA THR A 165 -3.58 -11.89 -9.31
C THR A 165 -4.19 -10.62 -8.75
N ILE A 166 -5.43 -10.70 -8.28
CA ILE A 166 -6.04 -9.66 -7.47
C ILE A 166 -6.47 -10.23 -6.10
N TYR A 167 -6.29 -9.40 -5.08
CA TYR A 167 -6.73 -9.62 -3.71
C TYR A 167 -7.95 -8.74 -3.46
N VAL A 168 -9.06 -9.35 -3.08
CA VAL A 168 -10.33 -8.65 -2.81
C VAL A 168 -10.51 -8.56 -1.31
N ALA A 169 -10.84 -7.37 -0.83
CA ALA A 169 -11.02 -7.10 0.59
C ALA A 169 -12.21 -7.82 1.20
N SER A 170 -12.08 -8.21 2.46
CA SER A 170 -13.21 -8.60 3.30
C SER A 170 -14.18 -7.43 3.50
N LYS A 171 -15.44 -7.74 3.81
CA LYS A 171 -16.43 -6.71 4.12
C LYS A 171 -15.99 -5.90 5.35
N ASN A 172 -15.66 -6.60 6.43
CA ASN A 172 -15.16 -6.04 7.67
C ASN A 172 -13.84 -6.71 8.04
N LEU A 173 -13.07 -6.07 8.89
CA LEU A 173 -11.87 -6.65 9.50
C LEU A 173 -12.26 -7.78 10.46
N THR A 174 -11.46 -8.85 10.49
CA THR A 174 -11.75 -10.05 11.31
C THR A 174 -10.57 -10.49 12.18
N PHE A 175 -9.40 -9.85 12.04
CA PHE A 175 -8.18 -10.28 12.69
C PHE A 175 -8.02 -9.81 14.14
N SER A 176 -8.84 -8.84 14.58
CA SER A 176 -8.86 -8.32 15.95
C SER A 176 -10.23 -7.76 16.29
N ASP A 177 -10.69 -7.99 17.51
CA ASP A 177 -11.97 -7.48 18.00
C ASP A 177 -12.05 -5.95 18.04
N ARG A 178 -10.89 -5.29 18.21
CA ARG A 178 -10.77 -3.82 18.26
C ARG A 178 -11.18 -3.12 16.97
N VAL A 179 -11.20 -3.84 15.85
CA VAL A 179 -11.43 -3.28 14.50
C VAL A 179 -12.55 -3.97 13.72
N ARG A 180 -13.31 -4.88 14.34
CA ARG A 180 -14.38 -5.65 13.65
C ARG A 180 -15.50 -4.81 13.06
N ASP A 181 -15.70 -3.61 13.56
CA ASP A 181 -16.66 -2.63 13.05
C ASP A 181 -16.15 -1.89 11.81
N LEU A 182 -14.86 -1.95 11.54
CA LEU A 182 -14.24 -1.27 10.40
C LEU A 182 -14.28 -2.14 9.14
N LYS A 183 -14.30 -1.49 7.97
CA LYS A 183 -14.22 -2.15 6.66
C LYS A 183 -12.89 -2.90 6.51
N GLY A 184 -12.91 -4.02 5.80
CA GLY A 184 -11.73 -4.81 5.49
C GLY A 184 -10.68 -4.09 4.63
N HIS A 185 -10.94 -2.86 4.22
CA HIS A 185 -10.02 -1.99 3.50
C HIS A 185 -10.32 -0.53 3.81
N GLY A 186 -9.31 0.30 3.64
CA GLY A 186 -9.46 1.74 3.84
C GLY A 186 -8.17 2.51 3.63
N ARG A 187 -8.25 3.81 3.84
CA ARG A 187 -7.13 4.75 3.75
C ARG A 187 -6.94 5.46 5.08
N PHE A 188 -5.69 5.69 5.43
CA PHE A 188 -5.38 6.68 6.45
C PHE A 188 -5.49 8.05 5.83
N LYS A 189 -6.46 8.86 6.26
CA LYS A 189 -6.75 10.16 5.64
C LYS A 189 -5.71 11.21 5.97
N LYS A 190 -5.15 11.16 7.20
CA LYS A 190 -4.19 12.15 7.70
C LYS A 190 -2.90 11.49 8.15
N THR A 191 -1.82 12.25 8.05
CA THR A 191 -0.52 11.84 8.58
C THR A 191 -0.53 11.84 10.10
N ALA A 192 0.10 10.80 10.67
CA ALA A 192 0.42 10.70 12.08
C ALA A 192 1.83 10.12 12.24
N GLN A 193 2.47 10.36 13.37
CA GLN A 193 3.85 9.91 13.58
C GLN A 193 3.97 8.38 13.52
N GLU A 194 2.98 7.66 14.03
CA GLU A 194 2.93 6.19 14.05
C GLU A 194 2.72 5.56 12.66
N LEU A 195 2.21 6.33 11.71
CA LEU A 195 2.07 5.89 10.31
C LEU A 195 3.36 6.08 9.50
N ILE A 196 4.37 6.78 10.07
CA ILE A 196 5.66 7.02 9.41
C ILE A 196 6.62 5.88 9.78
N LEU A 197 7.04 5.12 8.77
CA LEU A 197 8.01 4.04 8.95
C LEU A 197 9.44 4.57 9.08
N THR A 198 9.74 5.70 8.41
CA THR A 198 11.07 6.31 8.41
C THR A 198 11.49 6.77 9.79
N GLU A 199 12.66 6.34 10.23
CA GLU A 199 13.28 6.83 11.47
C GLU A 199 13.52 8.34 11.36
N LYS A 200 13.19 9.08 12.44
CA LYS A 200 13.37 10.53 12.51
C LYS A 200 14.78 10.94 12.12
N ASP A 201 14.90 11.97 11.28
CA ASP A 201 16.16 12.57 10.81
C ASP A 201 17.06 11.59 10.03
N LYS A 202 16.49 10.54 9.45
CA LYS A 202 17.20 9.55 8.62
C LYS A 202 16.66 9.53 7.18
N THR A 203 17.37 8.81 6.32
CA THR A 203 16.90 8.56 4.94
C THR A 203 15.62 7.73 4.97
N ARG A 204 14.73 7.92 3.98
CA ARG A 204 13.42 7.25 3.93
C ARG A 204 13.50 5.73 4.05
N SER A 205 14.58 5.11 3.61
CA SER A 205 14.77 3.66 3.65
C SER A 205 15.16 3.12 5.03
N ARG A 206 15.46 3.99 5.99
CA ARG A 206 15.76 3.60 7.35
C ARG A 206 14.48 3.65 8.17
N TRP A 207 13.99 2.49 8.59
CA TRP A 207 12.75 2.37 9.35
C TRP A 207 13.01 2.08 10.81
N ARG A 208 12.11 2.59 11.64
CA ARG A 208 12.01 2.25 13.06
C ARG A 208 10.61 1.71 13.32
N PHE A 209 10.53 0.46 13.76
CA PHE A 209 9.30 -0.10 14.31
C PHE A 209 9.15 0.23 15.80
N PRO A 210 7.90 0.40 16.31
CA PRO A 210 7.69 0.70 17.72
C PRO A 210 8.11 -0.49 18.61
N GLN A 211 8.96 -0.22 19.61
CA GLN A 211 9.55 -1.25 20.45
C GLN A 211 8.52 -2.05 21.23
N GLU A 212 7.42 -1.42 21.65
CA GLU A 212 6.32 -2.06 22.39
C GLU A 212 5.70 -3.26 21.67
N TYR A 213 5.72 -3.26 20.31
CA TYR A 213 5.19 -4.35 19.50
C TYR A 213 6.25 -5.24 18.87
N PHE A 214 7.50 -4.77 18.76
CA PHE A 214 8.49 -5.43 17.93
C PHE A 214 9.73 -5.94 18.67
N SER A 215 9.98 -5.55 19.93
CA SER A 215 11.18 -5.96 20.70
C SER A 215 11.27 -7.47 20.89
N ASP A 216 10.15 -8.12 21.19
CA ASP A 216 10.11 -9.54 21.58
C ASP A 216 9.77 -10.49 20.42
N THR A 217 9.67 -9.96 19.19
CA THR A 217 9.34 -10.76 18.01
C THR A 217 10.40 -11.79 17.68
N LYS A 218 9.99 -12.97 17.19
CA LYS A 218 10.88 -14.07 16.79
C LYS A 218 10.66 -14.39 15.33
N ASN A 219 11.76 -14.57 14.56
CA ASN A 219 11.69 -14.93 13.14
C ASN A 219 10.64 -14.09 12.37
N LEU A 220 10.63 -12.78 12.66
CA LEU A 220 9.59 -11.87 12.19
C LEU A 220 9.57 -11.75 10.67
N PHE A 221 10.72 -11.49 10.06
CA PHE A 221 10.79 -11.23 8.62
C PHE A 221 10.91 -12.54 7.85
N ARG A 222 9.94 -12.82 7.01
CA ARG A 222 9.94 -14.00 6.14
C ARG A 222 10.78 -13.79 4.89
N ASN A 223 10.93 -12.53 4.44
CA ASN A 223 11.70 -12.19 3.26
C ASN A 223 12.62 -11.00 3.53
N ARG A 224 13.11 -10.36 2.55
CA ARG A 224 14.06 -9.25 2.34
C ARG A 224 14.42 -8.33 3.51
N LEU A 225 13.50 -8.05 4.45
CA LEU A 225 13.85 -7.24 5.62
C LEU A 225 14.73 -8.03 6.60
N LYS A 226 15.65 -7.30 7.22
CA LYS A 226 16.50 -7.83 8.29
C LYS A 226 16.69 -6.73 9.34
N TRP A 227 16.77 -7.12 10.59
CA TRP A 227 17.16 -6.18 11.63
C TRP A 227 18.54 -5.61 11.34
N LYS A 228 18.64 -4.29 11.32
CA LYS A 228 19.92 -3.58 11.37
C LYS A 228 20.37 -3.43 12.82
N ASP A 229 19.43 -3.12 13.69
CA ASP A 229 19.59 -3.05 15.13
C ASP A 229 18.30 -3.56 15.78
N ARG A 230 18.33 -4.79 16.24
CA ARG A 230 17.16 -5.44 16.82
C ARG A 230 16.72 -4.79 18.12
N LYS A 231 17.69 -4.39 18.98
CA LYS A 231 17.40 -3.78 20.27
C LYS A 231 16.57 -2.49 20.11
N ASN A 232 16.88 -1.71 19.08
CA ASN A 232 16.18 -0.46 18.76
C ASN A 232 15.10 -0.61 17.68
N CYS A 233 14.77 -1.84 17.28
CA CYS A 233 13.79 -2.17 16.25
C CYS A 233 14.04 -1.43 14.92
N LEU A 234 15.30 -1.31 14.50
CA LEU A 234 15.71 -0.65 13.26
C LEU A 234 15.90 -1.64 12.12
N VAL A 235 15.39 -1.29 10.95
CA VAL A 235 15.61 -2.03 9.69
C VAL A 235 16.01 -1.09 8.57
N ASN A 236 16.69 -1.63 7.55
CA ASN A 236 16.88 -0.94 6.29
C ASN A 236 15.94 -1.55 5.25
N CYS A 237 15.02 -0.73 4.74
CA CYS A 237 14.19 -1.08 3.60
C CYS A 237 15.02 -0.93 2.33
N ILE A 238 15.57 -2.04 1.83
CA ILE A 238 16.39 -2.05 0.60
C ILE A 238 15.51 -1.73 -0.61
N GLY A 239 16.06 -0.96 -1.58
CA GLY A 239 15.33 -0.40 -2.70
C GLY A 239 14.64 -1.40 -3.64
N ILE A 240 15.13 -2.64 -3.72
CA ILE A 240 14.58 -3.68 -4.58
C ILE A 240 13.57 -4.52 -3.78
N GLY A 241 12.33 -4.57 -4.26
CA GLY A 241 11.24 -5.32 -3.66
C GLY A 241 10.07 -4.43 -3.28
N GLN A 242 8.87 -4.96 -3.45
CA GLN A 242 7.63 -4.25 -3.17
C GLN A 242 6.91 -4.80 -1.95
N GLU A 243 7.12 -6.09 -1.66
CA GLU A 243 6.37 -6.82 -0.65
C GLU A 243 7.31 -7.23 0.49
N PHE A 244 7.00 -6.81 1.71
CA PHE A 244 7.74 -7.17 2.92
C PHE A 244 6.81 -7.97 3.83
N ILE A 245 7.13 -9.26 4.02
CA ILE A 245 6.24 -10.23 4.64
C ILE A 245 6.70 -10.49 6.08
N LEU A 246 5.82 -10.22 7.03
CA LEU A 246 6.01 -10.41 8.45
C LEU A 246 5.21 -11.63 8.92
N ASN A 247 5.85 -12.48 9.70
CA ASN A 247 5.23 -13.62 10.38
C ASN A 247 4.37 -13.13 11.56
N ALA A 248 3.10 -12.90 11.30
CA ALA A 248 2.15 -12.43 12.32
C ALA A 248 1.62 -13.58 13.20
N HIS A 249 1.64 -14.83 12.66
CA HIS A 249 1.16 -16.01 13.41
C HIS A 249 1.96 -16.22 14.70
N ASP A 250 3.29 -16.18 14.60
CA ASP A 250 4.17 -16.40 15.73
C ASP A 250 4.48 -15.11 16.52
N ASN A 251 3.94 -13.97 16.06
CA ASN A 251 4.18 -12.65 16.66
C ASN A 251 2.86 -11.88 16.83
N PRO A 252 2.02 -12.23 17.82
CA PRO A 252 0.71 -11.58 18.03
C PRO A 252 0.80 -10.07 18.23
N SER A 253 1.88 -9.57 18.82
CA SER A 253 2.12 -8.13 19.01
C SER A 253 2.13 -7.33 17.69
N VAL A 254 2.50 -7.97 16.56
CA VAL A 254 2.42 -7.35 15.24
C VAL A 254 0.96 -7.21 14.77
N ILE A 255 0.08 -8.13 15.20
CA ILE A 255 -1.37 -8.03 14.98
C ILE A 255 -1.92 -6.86 15.80
N ASP A 256 -1.48 -6.72 17.06
CA ASP A 256 -1.88 -5.60 17.92
C ASP A 256 -1.44 -4.25 17.35
N TRP A 257 -0.21 -4.17 16.80
CA TRP A 257 0.27 -2.97 16.11
C TRP A 257 -0.63 -2.59 14.92
N ALA A 258 -0.93 -3.52 14.03
CA ALA A 258 -1.79 -3.25 12.89
C ALA A 258 -3.21 -2.85 13.33
N SER A 259 -3.74 -3.53 14.35
CA SER A 259 -5.03 -3.23 14.96
C SER A 259 -5.05 -1.83 15.56
N HIS A 260 -4.00 -1.45 16.30
CA HIS A 260 -3.84 -0.12 16.88
C HIS A 260 -3.86 0.96 15.79
N LEU A 261 -3.03 0.84 14.76
CA LEU A 261 -2.95 1.81 13.67
C LEU A 261 -4.31 2.01 12.97
N ILE A 262 -4.98 0.91 12.63
CA ILE A 262 -6.27 0.98 11.92
C ILE A 262 -7.37 1.54 12.83
N ASN A 263 -7.39 1.16 14.09
CA ASN A 263 -8.37 1.67 15.06
C ASN A 263 -8.22 3.17 15.31
N MET A 264 -6.97 3.66 15.41
CA MET A 264 -6.69 5.07 15.73
C MET A 264 -6.80 5.99 14.52
N TYR A 265 -6.39 5.53 13.34
CA TYR A 265 -6.21 6.40 12.16
C TYR A 265 -7.06 5.99 10.96
N GLY A 266 -7.76 4.85 11.04
CA GLY A 266 -8.62 4.35 9.97
C GLY A 266 -10.11 4.68 10.15
N ARG A 267 -10.49 5.29 11.26
CA ARG A 267 -11.87 5.79 11.49
C ARG A 267 -12.05 7.13 10.79
N ASP A 268 -13.22 7.32 10.20
CA ASP A 268 -13.60 8.56 9.49
C ASP A 268 -13.85 9.73 10.44
#